data_b59de5522f6514afcbc774a957fca9b3
#
_entry.id   b59de5522f6514afcbc774a957fca9b3
#
_cell.length_a   1.000
_cell.length_b   1.000
_cell.length_c   1.000
_cell.angle_alpha   90.00
_cell.angle_beta   90.00
_cell.angle_gamma   90.00
#
_symmetry.space_group_name_H-M   'P 1'
#
loop_
_entity.id
_entity.type
_entity.pdbx_description
1 polymer ?
#
loop_
_entity_poly.entity_id
_entity_poly.type
_entity_poly.pdbx_seq_one_letter_code
_entity_poly.pdbx_strand_id
1 'polypeptide(L)'
;MTTLRDLYPEIEPYASGRLEADEIHSLYWEECGNPKGIPVVFLHGGPGGGCSATSRRYFDPARYRVVLFDQRGAGRSTPNGELRNNTTAHLIVDLETLRKSRGIDAWHVFGGSWGSTLALAYAQDHPEACLSLTLRGIFLMREWEIRWLFEAGRKFRPEAWEALLDALPPELREGDPLEGYAKLLDHPDHAVRLSAARRWSVFEATLANLIPDSTRIAGASEEQVAYAMARIEVHYFRNNRYEPEDQLLRRVERICHVPATIVQGRYDLLCPPITAIQLHRAWPGSRLIIVDDAGHSATEPGIRSALVTVMDEIATQ
;
A
#
# COMPACT_ATOMS: atom_id res chain seq x y z
N MET A 1 22.67 -21.48 -6.80
CA MET A 1 21.85 -20.50 -6.07
C MET A 1 21.75 -19.26 -6.96
N THR A 2 20.56 -18.87 -7.37
CA THR A 2 20.36 -17.63 -8.15
C THR A 2 20.67 -16.46 -7.24
N THR A 3 21.57 -15.57 -7.66
CA THR A 3 21.90 -14.38 -6.87
C THR A 3 20.66 -13.48 -6.80
N LEU A 4 20.21 -13.16 -5.58
CA LEU A 4 19.08 -12.25 -5.37
C LEU A 4 19.46 -10.84 -5.85
N ARG A 5 18.53 -10.20 -6.56
CA ARG A 5 18.65 -8.77 -6.93
C ARG A 5 18.41 -7.91 -5.70
N ASP A 6 19.22 -6.91 -5.52
CA ASP A 6 19.05 -5.88 -4.49
C ASP A 6 18.41 -4.63 -5.08
N LEU A 7 17.98 -3.71 -4.21
CA LEU A 7 17.52 -2.39 -4.59
C LEU A 7 18.64 -1.62 -5.33
N TYR A 8 18.25 -0.74 -6.24
CA TYR A 8 19.16 0.20 -6.84
C TYR A 8 19.77 1.16 -5.80
N PRO A 9 20.90 1.81 -6.09
CA PRO A 9 21.50 2.80 -5.21
C PRO A 9 20.50 3.91 -4.81
N GLU A 10 20.78 4.59 -3.73
CA GLU A 10 20.01 5.74 -3.30
C GLU A 10 20.09 6.88 -4.33
N ILE A 11 18.94 7.48 -4.60
CA ILE A 11 18.81 8.62 -5.50
C ILE A 11 17.92 9.68 -4.87
N GLU A 12 18.20 10.94 -5.21
CA GLU A 12 17.35 12.07 -4.85
C GLU A 12 16.37 12.44 -5.97
N PRO A 13 15.21 13.00 -5.66
CA PRO A 13 14.29 13.49 -6.66
C PRO A 13 14.90 14.69 -7.40
N TYR A 14 14.76 14.71 -8.72
CA TYR A 14 15.13 15.87 -9.53
C TYR A 14 14.02 16.94 -9.54
N ALA A 15 12.80 16.57 -9.19
CA ALA A 15 11.66 17.47 -9.06
C ALA A 15 10.75 17.01 -7.94
N SER A 16 10.16 17.96 -7.22
CA SER A 16 9.13 17.71 -6.22
C SER A 16 8.20 18.92 -6.12
N GLY A 17 7.01 18.72 -5.57
CA GLY A 17 6.06 19.81 -5.41
C GLY A 17 4.80 19.40 -4.67
N ARG A 18 3.79 20.25 -4.80
CA ARG A 18 2.46 20.05 -4.24
C ARG A 18 1.42 20.03 -5.35
N LEU A 19 0.44 19.15 -5.19
CA LEU A 19 -0.78 19.11 -5.99
C LEU A 19 -1.93 19.49 -5.05
N GLU A 20 -2.54 20.64 -5.31
CA GLU A 20 -3.76 21.05 -4.59
C GLU A 20 -4.92 20.22 -5.14
N ALA A 21 -5.30 19.17 -4.40
CA ALA A 21 -6.30 18.20 -4.84
C ALA A 21 -7.73 18.72 -4.64
N ASP A 22 -7.94 19.48 -3.59
CA ASP A 22 -9.18 20.18 -3.27
C ASP A 22 -8.90 21.32 -2.24
N GLU A 23 -9.97 21.90 -1.66
CA GLU A 23 -9.85 22.99 -0.65
C GLU A 23 -9.20 22.52 0.67
N ILE A 24 -9.05 21.20 0.88
CA ILE A 24 -8.53 20.60 2.11
C ILE A 24 -7.13 20.02 1.91
N HIS A 25 -6.94 19.29 0.79
CA HIS A 25 -5.79 18.43 0.59
C HIS A 25 -4.75 19.00 -0.36
N SER A 26 -3.50 19.09 0.13
CA SER A 26 -2.31 19.40 -0.64
C SER A 26 -1.40 18.18 -0.65
N LEU A 27 -1.27 17.52 -1.82
CA LEU A 27 -0.56 16.25 -1.96
C LEU A 27 0.90 16.49 -2.33
N TYR A 28 1.80 15.87 -1.59
CA TYR A 28 3.22 15.87 -1.96
C TYR A 28 3.46 14.87 -3.09
N TRP A 29 4.21 15.29 -4.09
CA TRP A 29 4.74 14.43 -5.15
C TRP A 29 6.21 14.68 -5.41
N GLU A 30 6.91 13.67 -5.92
CA GLU A 30 8.30 13.76 -6.38
C GLU A 30 8.53 12.93 -7.64
N GLU A 31 9.49 13.34 -8.44
CA GLU A 31 10.00 12.58 -9.58
C GLU A 31 11.48 12.31 -9.42
N CYS A 32 11.91 11.07 -9.68
CA CYS A 32 13.32 10.67 -9.62
C CYS A 32 13.70 9.77 -10.80
N GLY A 33 14.99 9.53 -10.97
CA GLY A 33 15.55 8.77 -12.08
C GLY A 33 15.73 9.59 -13.36
N ASN A 34 15.38 9.03 -14.53
CA ASN A 34 15.56 9.65 -15.82
C ASN A 34 14.31 10.46 -16.22
N PRO A 35 14.38 11.80 -16.36
CA PRO A 35 13.23 12.63 -16.77
C PRO A 35 12.61 12.27 -18.12
N LYS A 36 13.38 11.59 -18.99
CA LYS A 36 12.94 11.12 -20.31
C LYS A 36 12.74 9.60 -20.35
N GLY A 37 12.80 8.95 -19.21
CA GLY A 37 12.68 7.51 -19.08
C GLY A 37 11.25 7.01 -19.15
N ILE A 38 11.10 5.70 -18.94
CA ILE A 38 9.84 4.98 -18.92
C ILE A 38 9.02 5.45 -17.71
N PRO A 39 7.82 5.99 -17.90
CA PRO A 39 7.03 6.50 -16.79
C PRO A 39 6.47 5.37 -15.92
N VAL A 40 6.66 5.48 -14.62
CA VAL A 40 6.10 4.59 -13.63
C VAL A 40 5.58 5.38 -12.42
N VAL A 41 4.40 5.02 -11.91
CA VAL A 41 3.88 5.54 -10.65
C VAL A 41 3.99 4.51 -9.54
N PHE A 42 4.47 4.93 -8.37
CA PHE A 42 4.54 4.11 -7.16
C PHE A 42 3.37 4.45 -6.24
N LEU A 43 2.55 3.43 -5.91
CA LEU A 43 1.40 3.53 -5.03
C LEU A 43 1.73 2.88 -3.67
N HIS A 44 1.89 3.71 -2.64
CA HIS A 44 2.20 3.22 -1.30
C HIS A 44 1.03 2.48 -0.65
N GLY A 45 1.34 1.63 0.30
CA GLY A 45 0.39 0.85 1.10
C GLY A 45 -0.20 1.61 2.30
N GLY A 46 -0.79 0.87 3.18
CA GLY A 46 -1.58 1.27 4.33
C GLY A 46 -3.03 0.84 4.11
N PRO A 47 -3.95 1.77 3.84
CA PRO A 47 -3.77 3.19 3.43
C PRO A 47 -3.16 4.07 4.53
N GLY A 48 -2.43 5.10 4.13
CA GLY A 48 -1.85 6.06 5.09
C GLY A 48 -0.32 5.97 5.29
N GLY A 49 0.36 5.00 4.64
CA GLY A 49 1.79 4.74 4.87
C GLY A 49 2.74 5.82 4.32
N GLY A 50 2.41 6.48 3.22
CA GLY A 50 3.33 7.41 2.55
C GLY A 50 4.47 6.72 1.79
N CYS A 51 5.21 7.49 0.99
CA CYS A 51 6.40 7.05 0.27
C CYS A 51 7.68 7.37 1.05
N SER A 52 8.70 6.54 0.87
CA SER A 52 10.03 6.72 1.44
C SER A 52 11.11 6.78 0.37
N ALA A 53 12.34 7.15 0.75
CA ALA A 53 13.50 7.10 -0.14
C ALA A 53 13.72 5.68 -0.70
N THR A 54 13.41 4.63 0.08
CA THR A 54 13.48 3.24 -0.37
C THR A 54 12.51 2.96 -1.53
N SER A 55 11.36 3.63 -1.59
CA SER A 55 10.37 3.45 -2.65
C SER A 55 10.91 3.81 -4.04
N ARG A 56 11.91 4.69 -4.13
CA ARG A 56 12.57 5.10 -5.38
C ARG A 56 13.43 3.99 -5.98
N ARG A 57 13.89 3.04 -5.17
CA ARG A 57 15.00 2.13 -5.44
C ARG A 57 14.59 0.79 -6.08
N TYR A 58 13.31 0.57 -6.34
CA TYR A 58 12.84 -0.61 -7.09
C TYR A 58 13.05 -0.49 -8.60
N PHE A 59 13.48 0.66 -9.09
CA PHE A 59 13.53 1.04 -10.49
C PHE A 59 14.95 1.44 -10.91
N ASP A 60 15.40 0.99 -12.09
CA ASP A 60 16.65 1.46 -12.68
C ASP A 60 16.57 2.98 -12.93
N PRO A 61 17.36 3.79 -12.21
CA PRO A 61 17.29 5.25 -12.37
C PRO A 61 17.76 5.77 -13.72
N ALA A 62 18.48 4.95 -14.50
CA ALA A 62 18.87 5.31 -15.86
C ALA A 62 17.75 5.10 -16.88
N ARG A 63 16.78 4.23 -16.57
CA ARG A 63 15.72 3.80 -17.47
C ARG A 63 14.36 4.42 -17.14
N TYR A 64 14.04 4.55 -15.86
CA TYR A 64 12.71 4.95 -15.40
C TYR A 64 12.60 6.42 -15.02
N ARG A 65 11.48 7.01 -15.36
CA ARG A 65 10.93 8.24 -14.79
C ARG A 65 9.95 7.83 -13.70
N VAL A 66 10.37 7.85 -12.45
CA VAL A 66 9.59 7.38 -11.32
C VAL A 66 8.82 8.53 -10.69
N VAL A 67 7.50 8.41 -10.65
CA VAL A 67 6.61 9.34 -9.96
C VAL A 67 6.16 8.70 -8.65
N LEU A 68 6.43 9.37 -7.55
CA LEU A 68 5.93 9.00 -6.23
C LEU A 68 5.02 10.12 -5.72
N PHE A 69 3.95 9.77 -5.02
CA PHE A 69 3.15 10.76 -4.30
C PHE A 69 2.64 10.17 -2.99
N ASP A 70 2.54 11.02 -2.01
CA ASP A 70 1.91 10.66 -0.74
C ASP A 70 0.41 10.92 -0.88
N GLN A 71 -0.40 9.87 -0.70
CA GLN A 71 -1.86 9.95 -0.82
C GLN A 71 -2.44 10.90 0.23
N ARG A 72 -3.73 11.23 0.12
CA ARG A 72 -4.42 12.14 1.03
C ARG A 72 -4.19 11.77 2.49
N GLY A 73 -3.76 12.72 3.29
CA GLY A 73 -3.51 12.56 4.72
C GLY A 73 -2.26 11.76 5.08
N ALA A 74 -1.52 11.21 4.13
CA ALA A 74 -0.37 10.35 4.35
C ALA A 74 0.97 11.07 4.14
N GLY A 75 2.01 10.58 4.80
CA GLY A 75 3.40 11.01 4.61
C GLY A 75 3.58 12.53 4.71
N ARG A 76 4.05 13.14 3.63
CA ARG A 76 4.31 14.58 3.50
C ARG A 76 3.08 15.36 2.97
N SER A 77 2.00 14.69 2.59
CA SER A 77 0.73 15.33 2.22
C SER A 77 0.03 15.92 3.44
N THR A 78 -0.70 16.99 3.24
CA THR A 78 -1.36 17.73 4.32
C THR A 78 -2.85 17.92 4.05
N PRO A 79 -3.67 17.98 5.14
CA PRO A 79 -3.35 17.76 6.55
C PRO A 79 -3.06 16.29 6.88
N ASN A 80 -2.17 16.00 7.83
CA ASN A 80 -1.84 14.63 8.23
C ASN A 80 -3.04 13.95 8.92
N GLY A 81 -3.37 12.73 8.49
CA GLY A 81 -4.49 11.95 9.04
C GLY A 81 -5.88 12.51 8.75
N GLU A 82 -6.04 13.41 7.77
CA GLU A 82 -7.35 13.97 7.39
C GLU A 82 -8.20 12.93 6.65
N LEU A 83 -9.47 12.81 7.05
CA LEU A 83 -10.41 11.81 6.56
C LEU A 83 -11.48 12.36 5.61
N ARG A 84 -11.77 13.67 5.69
CA ARG A 84 -12.75 14.31 4.79
C ARG A 84 -12.26 14.22 3.34
N ASN A 85 -13.14 13.95 2.41
CA ASN A 85 -12.80 13.77 0.99
C ASN A 85 -11.65 12.76 0.76
N ASN A 86 -11.51 11.75 1.62
CA ASN A 86 -10.46 10.75 1.56
C ASN A 86 -11.07 9.37 1.31
N THR A 87 -11.33 9.06 0.05
CA THR A 87 -11.89 7.79 -0.42
C THR A 87 -11.12 7.31 -1.65
N THR A 88 -11.28 6.04 -2.03
CA THR A 88 -10.65 5.48 -3.24
C THR A 88 -10.99 6.29 -4.50
N ALA A 89 -12.24 6.75 -4.62
CA ALA A 89 -12.65 7.57 -5.77
C ALA A 89 -11.88 8.91 -5.85
N HIS A 90 -11.66 9.57 -4.70
CA HIS A 90 -10.84 10.79 -4.67
C HIS A 90 -9.38 10.51 -5.07
N LEU A 91 -8.80 9.39 -4.60
CA LEU A 91 -7.43 9.01 -4.96
C LEU A 91 -7.26 8.68 -6.44
N ILE A 92 -8.29 8.10 -7.09
CA ILE A 92 -8.28 7.88 -8.54
C ILE A 92 -8.25 9.22 -9.31
N VAL A 93 -9.05 10.19 -8.87
CA VAL A 93 -9.03 11.55 -9.45
C VAL A 93 -7.68 12.24 -9.23
N ASP A 94 -7.10 12.09 -8.04
CA ASP A 94 -5.78 12.64 -7.73
C ASP A 94 -4.69 12.05 -8.64
N LEU A 95 -4.71 10.73 -8.88
CA LEU A 95 -3.79 10.04 -9.79
C LEU A 95 -3.88 10.57 -11.22
N GLU A 96 -5.10 10.73 -11.75
CA GLU A 96 -5.30 11.29 -13.09
C GLU A 96 -4.87 12.76 -13.19
N THR A 97 -5.14 13.54 -12.15
CA THR A 97 -4.70 14.93 -12.08
C THR A 97 -3.18 15.03 -12.04
N LEU A 98 -2.54 14.18 -11.22
CA LEU A 98 -1.07 14.11 -11.15
C LEU A 98 -0.49 13.70 -12.51
N ARG A 99 -0.96 12.59 -13.09
CA ARG A 99 -0.49 12.08 -14.38
C ARG A 99 -0.52 13.17 -15.47
N LYS A 100 -1.68 13.81 -15.63
CA LYS A 100 -1.89 14.88 -16.62
C LYS A 100 -1.01 16.09 -16.35
N SER A 101 -0.88 16.51 -15.09
CA SER A 101 -0.03 17.64 -14.69
C SER A 101 1.46 17.39 -14.96
N ARG A 102 1.87 16.11 -15.01
CA ARG A 102 3.24 15.71 -15.33
C ARG A 102 3.46 15.45 -16.82
N GLY A 103 2.43 15.62 -17.67
CA GLY A 103 2.51 15.38 -19.11
C GLY A 103 2.77 13.92 -19.46
N ILE A 104 2.19 12.99 -18.72
CA ILE A 104 2.33 11.55 -18.92
C ILE A 104 1.06 11.02 -19.57
N ASP A 105 1.15 10.41 -20.75
CA ASP A 105 -0.01 9.84 -21.45
C ASP A 105 -0.47 8.52 -20.82
N ALA A 106 0.48 7.66 -20.51
CA ALA A 106 0.25 6.40 -19.78
C ALA A 106 1.50 6.02 -19.01
N TRP A 107 1.36 5.26 -17.95
CA TRP A 107 2.45 4.82 -17.09
C TRP A 107 2.34 3.35 -16.66
N HIS A 108 3.46 2.76 -16.26
CA HIS A 108 3.43 1.52 -15.50
C HIS A 108 2.97 1.83 -14.07
N VAL A 109 2.13 0.95 -13.51
CA VAL A 109 1.59 1.14 -12.15
C VAL A 109 2.21 0.10 -11.23
N PHE A 110 2.91 0.57 -10.20
CA PHE A 110 3.54 -0.27 -9.18
C PHE A 110 2.85 -0.05 -7.84
N GLY A 111 2.22 -1.09 -7.29
CA GLY A 111 1.47 -0.96 -6.05
C GLY A 111 1.53 -2.22 -5.17
N GLY A 112 1.64 -2.03 -3.86
CA GLY A 112 1.64 -3.13 -2.92
C GLY A 112 0.69 -2.93 -1.75
N SER A 113 0.11 -4.04 -1.23
CA SER A 113 -0.86 -3.97 -0.13
C SER A 113 -2.07 -3.11 -0.54
N TRP A 114 -2.47 -2.14 0.26
CA TRP A 114 -3.45 -1.12 -0.17
C TRP A 114 -3.10 -0.51 -1.53
N GLY A 115 -1.81 -0.29 -1.83
CA GLY A 115 -1.40 0.20 -3.15
C GLY A 115 -1.81 -0.74 -4.29
N SER A 116 -1.96 -2.05 -4.06
CA SER A 116 -2.49 -2.98 -5.05
C SER A 116 -4.00 -2.81 -5.25
N THR A 117 -4.73 -2.51 -4.18
CA THR A 117 -6.17 -2.16 -4.23
C THR A 117 -6.38 -0.92 -5.07
N LEU A 118 -5.61 0.15 -4.78
CA LEU A 118 -5.69 1.41 -5.52
C LEU A 118 -5.28 1.24 -6.99
N ALA A 119 -4.22 0.45 -7.26
CA ALA A 119 -3.77 0.14 -8.62
C ALA A 119 -4.86 -0.56 -9.44
N LEU A 120 -5.53 -1.56 -8.85
CA LEU A 120 -6.63 -2.27 -9.50
C LEU A 120 -7.83 -1.35 -9.77
N ALA A 121 -8.23 -0.56 -8.76
CA ALA A 121 -9.34 0.38 -8.90
C ALA A 121 -9.05 1.43 -9.99
N TYR A 122 -7.86 2.01 -9.96
CA TYR A 122 -7.42 2.98 -10.96
C TYR A 122 -7.38 2.40 -12.37
N ALA A 123 -6.77 1.23 -12.54
CA ALA A 123 -6.67 0.60 -13.85
C ALA A 123 -8.04 0.19 -14.41
N GLN A 124 -8.99 -0.22 -13.55
CA GLN A 124 -10.36 -0.57 -13.97
C GLN A 124 -11.18 0.64 -14.42
N ASP A 125 -10.85 1.84 -13.95
CA ASP A 125 -11.51 3.08 -14.34
C ASP A 125 -10.74 3.80 -15.49
N HIS A 126 -9.41 3.62 -15.57
CA HIS A 126 -8.53 4.24 -16.57
C HIS A 126 -7.57 3.23 -17.22
N PRO A 127 -8.08 2.17 -17.87
CA PRO A 127 -7.22 1.12 -18.46
C PRO A 127 -6.26 1.68 -19.54
N GLU A 128 -6.66 2.72 -20.25
CA GLU A 128 -5.85 3.38 -21.27
C GLU A 128 -4.64 4.14 -20.71
N ALA A 129 -4.67 4.48 -19.43
CA ALA A 129 -3.57 5.14 -18.74
C ALA A 129 -2.55 4.15 -18.14
N CYS A 130 -2.80 2.83 -18.26
CA CYS A 130 -1.99 1.78 -17.64
C CYS A 130 -1.24 0.96 -18.69
N LEU A 131 0.09 1.09 -18.73
CA LEU A 131 0.97 0.29 -19.61
C LEU A 131 1.13 -1.14 -19.09
N SER A 132 1.28 -1.31 -17.80
CA SER A 132 1.25 -2.58 -17.07
C SER A 132 1.04 -2.37 -15.58
N LEU A 133 0.72 -3.46 -14.85
CA LEU A 133 0.63 -3.46 -13.40
C LEU A 133 1.67 -4.41 -12.79
N THR A 134 2.44 -3.92 -11.82
CA THR A 134 3.30 -4.73 -10.94
C THR A 134 2.72 -4.64 -9.53
N LEU A 135 2.14 -5.73 -9.07
CA LEU A 135 1.37 -5.78 -7.83
C LEU A 135 2.04 -6.67 -6.79
N ARG A 136 2.00 -6.30 -5.51
CA ARG A 136 2.56 -7.09 -4.42
C ARG A 136 1.62 -7.15 -3.22
N GLY A 137 1.49 -8.36 -2.61
CA GLY A 137 0.69 -8.52 -1.41
C GLY A 137 -0.76 -8.09 -1.65
N ILE A 138 -1.47 -8.85 -2.47
CA ILE A 138 -2.78 -8.44 -3.00
C ILE A 138 -3.81 -8.29 -1.90
N PHE A 139 -4.45 -7.13 -1.86
CA PHE A 139 -5.55 -6.77 -0.99
C PHE A 139 -6.74 -6.28 -1.82
N LEU A 140 -7.90 -6.89 -1.67
CA LEU A 140 -9.11 -6.54 -2.41
C LEU A 140 -10.17 -5.82 -1.56
N MET A 141 -9.82 -5.47 -0.33
CA MET A 141 -10.66 -4.71 0.60
C MET A 141 -11.95 -5.43 0.99
N ARG A 142 -11.95 -6.77 0.97
CA ARG A 142 -13.08 -7.60 1.36
C ARG A 142 -13.20 -7.69 2.88
N GLU A 143 -14.40 -7.87 3.38
CA GLU A 143 -14.65 -7.96 4.83
C GLU A 143 -13.84 -9.08 5.48
N TRP A 144 -13.76 -10.26 4.86
CA TRP A 144 -13.00 -11.36 5.41
C TRP A 144 -11.48 -11.10 5.43
N GLU A 145 -10.94 -10.30 4.52
CA GLU A 145 -9.52 -9.91 4.50
C GLU A 145 -9.21 -8.95 5.65
N ILE A 146 -10.12 -8.04 5.95
CA ILE A 146 -10.00 -7.14 7.10
C ILE A 146 -10.07 -7.94 8.40
N ARG A 147 -10.99 -8.89 8.51
CA ARG A 147 -11.08 -9.79 9.67
C ARG A 147 -9.84 -10.68 9.81
N TRP A 148 -9.28 -11.13 8.68
CA TRP A 148 -8.06 -11.94 8.67
C TRP A 148 -6.89 -11.25 9.37
N LEU A 149 -6.74 -9.94 9.25
CA LEU A 149 -5.69 -9.17 9.95
C LEU A 149 -5.69 -9.49 11.45
N PHE A 150 -6.85 -9.45 12.08
CA PHE A 150 -6.99 -9.74 13.51
C PHE A 150 -6.85 -11.24 13.82
N GLU A 151 -7.42 -12.10 12.99
CA GLU A 151 -7.29 -13.55 13.16
C GLU A 151 -5.84 -14.03 13.00
N ALA A 152 -5.11 -13.50 12.02
CA ALA A 152 -3.70 -13.81 11.83
C ALA A 152 -2.87 -13.34 13.01
N GLY A 153 -3.06 -12.11 13.48
CA GLY A 153 -2.40 -11.58 14.66
C GLY A 153 -2.63 -12.48 15.87
N ARG A 154 -3.89 -12.78 16.18
CA ARG A 154 -4.27 -13.64 17.31
C ARG A 154 -3.62 -15.02 17.24
N LYS A 155 -3.49 -15.62 16.06
CA LYS A 155 -3.00 -16.99 15.89
C LYS A 155 -1.49 -17.10 15.76
N PHE A 156 -0.83 -16.14 15.12
CA PHE A 156 0.59 -16.22 14.76
C PHE A 156 1.48 -15.24 15.54
N ARG A 157 0.89 -14.21 16.16
CA ARG A 157 1.57 -13.19 16.99
C ARG A 157 0.72 -12.85 18.22
N PRO A 158 0.42 -13.83 19.08
CA PRO A 158 -0.49 -13.63 20.22
C PRO A 158 -0.04 -12.51 21.17
N GLU A 159 1.27 -12.33 21.35
CA GLU A 159 1.85 -11.24 22.14
C GLU A 159 1.53 -9.85 21.57
N ALA A 160 1.58 -9.70 20.25
CA ALA A 160 1.22 -8.45 19.58
C ALA A 160 -0.31 -8.22 19.61
N TRP A 161 -1.07 -9.29 19.50
CA TRP A 161 -2.53 -9.26 19.65
C TRP A 161 -2.97 -8.84 21.06
N GLU A 162 -2.37 -9.42 22.10
CA GLU A 162 -2.65 -9.03 23.48
C GLU A 162 -2.31 -7.56 23.71
N ALA A 163 -1.14 -7.10 23.24
CA ALA A 163 -0.75 -5.69 23.31
C ALA A 163 -1.70 -4.75 22.58
N LEU A 164 -2.30 -5.19 21.45
CA LEU A 164 -3.33 -4.44 20.74
C LEU A 164 -4.60 -4.31 21.58
N LEU A 165 -5.09 -5.41 22.17
CA LEU A 165 -6.28 -5.41 23.02
C LEU A 165 -6.11 -4.62 24.31
N ASP A 166 -4.92 -4.66 24.92
CA ASP A 166 -4.64 -3.96 26.17
C ASP A 166 -4.72 -2.42 26.04
N ALA A 167 -4.58 -1.90 24.85
CA ALA A 167 -4.80 -0.48 24.59
C ALA A 167 -6.30 -0.09 24.61
N LEU A 168 -7.19 -1.05 24.43
CA LEU A 168 -8.63 -0.80 24.50
C LEU A 168 -9.11 -0.72 25.95
N PRO A 169 -10.02 0.20 26.29
CA PRO A 169 -10.75 0.18 27.54
C PRO A 169 -11.43 -1.19 27.76
N PRO A 170 -11.55 -1.66 29.01
CA PRO A 170 -12.08 -3.00 29.30
C PRO A 170 -13.42 -3.31 28.62
N GLU A 171 -14.30 -2.33 28.55
CA GLU A 171 -15.62 -2.44 27.92
C GLU A 171 -15.60 -2.59 26.38
N LEU A 172 -14.46 -2.33 25.74
CA LEU A 172 -14.28 -2.45 24.29
C LEU A 172 -13.47 -3.70 23.89
N ARG A 173 -12.86 -4.39 24.83
CA ARG A 173 -11.96 -5.54 24.55
C ARG A 173 -12.68 -6.78 24.02
N GLU A 174 -13.94 -6.98 24.40
CA GLU A 174 -14.75 -8.12 23.97
C GLU A 174 -15.46 -7.89 22.63
N GLY A 175 -15.41 -6.65 22.12
CA GLY A 175 -16.05 -6.25 20.87
C GLY A 175 -15.16 -6.42 19.64
N ASP A 176 -15.58 -5.79 18.55
CA ASP A 176 -14.78 -5.67 17.32
C ASP A 176 -13.61 -4.68 17.56
N PRO A 177 -12.34 -5.12 17.47
CA PRO A 177 -11.19 -4.24 17.66
C PRO A 177 -11.20 -3.04 16.71
N LEU A 178 -11.67 -3.20 15.47
CA LEU A 178 -11.77 -2.13 14.49
C LEU A 178 -12.66 -0.99 15.02
N GLU A 179 -13.82 -1.33 15.57
CA GLU A 179 -14.75 -0.36 16.15
C GLU A 179 -14.20 0.24 17.47
N GLY A 180 -13.48 -0.56 18.26
CA GLY A 180 -12.79 -0.09 19.45
C GLY A 180 -11.74 0.98 19.12
N TYR A 181 -10.89 0.69 18.16
CA TYR A 181 -9.86 1.62 17.70
C TYR A 181 -10.43 2.86 17.02
N ALA A 182 -11.52 2.73 16.26
CA ALA A 182 -12.20 3.89 15.69
C ALA A 182 -12.59 4.91 16.76
N LYS A 183 -13.16 4.45 17.89
CA LYS A 183 -13.51 5.32 19.02
C LYS A 183 -12.30 5.99 19.65
N LEU A 184 -11.18 5.26 19.82
CA LEU A 184 -9.95 5.82 20.38
C LEU A 184 -9.31 6.85 19.43
N LEU A 185 -9.32 6.60 18.13
CA LEU A 185 -8.74 7.48 17.12
C LEU A 185 -9.58 8.74 16.87
N ASP A 186 -10.85 8.74 17.28
CA ASP A 186 -11.73 9.92 17.28
C ASP A 186 -11.83 10.62 18.64
N HIS A 187 -11.09 10.15 19.66
CA HIS A 187 -11.10 10.73 21.01
C HIS A 187 -10.66 12.21 20.99
N PRO A 188 -11.28 13.12 21.78
CA PRO A 188 -10.90 14.54 21.81
C PRO A 188 -9.47 14.79 22.28
N ASP A 189 -8.95 13.96 23.18
CA ASP A 189 -7.58 14.04 23.66
C ASP A 189 -6.59 13.44 22.64
N HIS A 190 -5.64 14.28 22.21
CA HIS A 190 -4.60 13.89 21.26
C HIS A 190 -3.70 12.76 21.80
N ALA A 191 -3.39 12.74 23.10
CA ALA A 191 -2.55 11.71 23.69
C ALA A 191 -3.21 10.32 23.60
N VAL A 192 -4.52 10.24 23.78
CA VAL A 192 -5.29 8.99 23.61
C VAL A 192 -5.25 8.55 22.16
N ARG A 193 -5.52 9.46 21.19
CA ARG A 193 -5.43 9.15 19.76
C ARG A 193 -4.06 8.63 19.36
N LEU A 194 -3.01 9.31 19.80
CA LEU A 194 -1.64 8.94 19.45
C LEU A 194 -1.22 7.61 20.06
N SER A 195 -1.61 7.35 21.33
CA SER A 195 -1.37 6.05 21.97
C SER A 195 -2.03 4.91 21.20
N ALA A 196 -3.29 5.06 20.83
CA ALA A 196 -4.02 4.08 20.01
C ALA A 196 -3.36 3.89 18.63
N ALA A 197 -3.01 4.99 17.97
CA ALA A 197 -2.38 4.95 16.65
C ALA A 197 -1.05 4.17 16.67
N ARG A 198 -0.21 4.42 17.68
CA ARG A 198 1.05 3.67 17.86
C ARG A 198 0.82 2.17 18.06
N ARG A 199 -0.16 1.79 18.86
CA ARG A 199 -0.48 0.37 19.09
C ARG A 199 -0.95 -0.31 17.81
N TRP A 200 -1.84 0.33 17.07
CA TRP A 200 -2.31 -0.17 15.78
C TRP A 200 -1.17 -0.37 14.78
N SER A 201 -0.36 0.66 14.55
CA SER A 201 0.72 0.62 13.56
C SER A 201 1.84 -0.36 13.94
N VAL A 202 2.15 -0.49 15.23
CA VAL A 202 3.10 -1.51 15.74
C VAL A 202 2.57 -2.92 15.54
N PHE A 203 1.28 -3.16 15.81
CA PHE A 203 0.65 -4.44 15.56
C PHE A 203 0.79 -4.86 14.10
N GLU A 204 0.41 -4.01 13.16
CA GLU A 204 0.52 -4.29 11.74
C GLU A 204 1.98 -4.51 11.31
N ALA A 205 2.90 -3.63 11.74
CA ALA A 205 4.33 -3.77 11.44
C ALA A 205 4.92 -5.10 11.92
N THR A 206 4.41 -5.64 13.04
CA THR A 206 4.84 -6.94 13.58
C THR A 206 4.41 -8.11 12.69
N LEU A 207 3.29 -7.98 11.98
CA LEU A 207 2.78 -8.98 11.04
C LEU A 207 3.42 -8.89 9.65
N ALA A 208 4.05 -7.77 9.31
CA ALA A 208 4.46 -7.47 7.94
C ALA A 208 5.64 -8.33 7.43
N ASN A 209 6.51 -8.81 8.30
CA ASN A 209 7.67 -9.62 7.92
C ASN A 209 7.53 -11.06 8.43
N LEU A 210 8.07 -12.02 7.68
CA LEU A 210 8.15 -13.41 8.13
C LEU A 210 8.87 -13.50 9.47
N ILE A 211 10.03 -12.83 9.58
CA ILE A 211 10.72 -12.60 10.83
C ILE A 211 10.53 -11.12 11.20
N PRO A 212 9.97 -10.81 12.39
CA PRO A 212 9.74 -9.42 12.78
C PRO A 212 11.00 -8.54 12.69
N ASP A 213 10.87 -7.38 12.08
CA ASP A 213 11.94 -6.39 11.92
C ASP A 213 11.78 -5.28 12.95
N SER A 214 12.69 -5.24 13.93
CA SER A 214 12.65 -4.27 15.02
C SER A 214 12.79 -2.82 14.56
N THR A 215 13.55 -2.57 13.50
CA THR A 215 13.73 -1.22 12.92
C THR A 215 12.42 -0.74 12.29
N ARG A 216 11.74 -1.61 11.53
CA ARG A 216 10.44 -1.32 10.94
C ARG A 216 9.38 -1.07 12.01
N ILE A 217 9.35 -1.92 13.05
CA ILE A 217 8.40 -1.78 14.17
C ILE A 217 8.62 -0.45 14.92
N ALA A 218 9.88 -0.08 15.17
CA ALA A 218 10.22 1.20 15.80
C ALA A 218 9.76 2.38 14.93
N GLY A 219 10.07 2.37 13.62
CA GLY A 219 9.65 3.41 12.68
C GLY A 219 8.12 3.55 12.56
N ALA A 220 7.38 2.45 12.64
CA ALA A 220 5.92 2.46 12.64
C ALA A 220 5.31 3.16 13.86
N SER A 221 6.06 3.33 14.96
CA SER A 221 5.63 4.03 16.18
C SER A 221 5.87 5.55 16.15
N GLU A 222 6.55 6.08 15.13
CA GLU A 222 6.77 7.52 14.97
C GLU A 222 5.44 8.25 14.81
N GLU A 223 5.31 9.41 15.46
CA GLU A 223 4.02 10.10 15.63
C GLU A 223 3.27 10.33 14.31
N GLN A 224 3.91 10.98 13.35
CA GLN A 224 3.25 11.31 12.07
C GLN A 224 2.89 10.05 11.28
N VAL A 225 3.78 9.04 11.30
CA VAL A 225 3.56 7.77 10.60
C VAL A 225 2.42 6.99 11.25
N ALA A 226 2.49 6.78 12.55
CA ALA A 226 1.49 6.03 13.30
C ALA A 226 0.11 6.68 13.21
N TYR A 227 0.03 8.00 13.38
CA TYR A 227 -1.23 8.72 13.38
C TYR A 227 -1.93 8.67 12.02
N ALA A 228 -1.21 8.96 10.94
CA ALA A 228 -1.77 8.89 9.60
C ALA A 228 -2.19 7.45 9.24
N MET A 229 -1.30 6.48 9.48
CA MET A 229 -1.53 5.07 9.18
C MET A 229 -2.80 4.56 9.86
N ALA A 230 -2.85 4.58 11.19
CA ALA A 230 -3.96 4.03 11.94
C ALA A 230 -5.29 4.75 11.62
N ARG A 231 -5.27 6.08 11.55
CA ARG A 231 -6.48 6.87 11.35
C ARG A 231 -7.09 6.65 9.97
N ILE A 232 -6.26 6.66 8.92
CA ILE A 232 -6.72 6.47 7.55
C ILE A 232 -7.12 5.02 7.32
N GLU A 233 -6.33 4.06 7.79
CA GLU A 233 -6.60 2.64 7.61
C GLU A 233 -7.92 2.22 8.28
N VAL A 234 -8.13 2.58 9.55
CA VAL A 234 -9.40 2.32 10.27
C VAL A 234 -10.57 2.98 9.55
N HIS A 235 -10.41 4.22 9.05
CA HIS A 235 -11.45 4.89 8.26
C HIS A 235 -11.80 4.10 7.00
N TYR A 236 -10.81 3.67 6.23
CA TYR A 236 -11.05 2.90 5.00
C TYR A 236 -11.67 1.54 5.28
N PHE A 237 -11.19 0.83 6.27
CA PHE A 237 -11.74 -0.49 6.63
C PHE A 237 -13.20 -0.43 7.07
N ARG A 238 -13.64 0.67 7.66
CA ARG A 238 -15.03 0.88 8.08
C ARG A 238 -15.94 1.38 6.96
N ASN A 239 -15.45 2.27 6.09
CA ASN A 239 -16.30 3.11 5.25
C ASN A 239 -16.09 2.95 3.74
N ASN A 240 -14.95 2.43 3.30
CA ASN A 240 -14.58 2.41 1.88
C ASN A 240 -14.50 0.99 1.31
N ARG A 241 -15.21 0.03 1.89
CA ARG A 241 -15.35 -1.30 1.32
C ARG A 241 -16.13 -1.24 0.02
N TYR A 242 -15.76 -2.13 -0.90
CA TYR A 242 -16.47 -2.21 -2.18
C TYR A 242 -17.81 -2.92 -2.04
N GLU A 243 -18.82 -2.40 -2.72
CA GLU A 243 -20.13 -3.04 -2.85
C GLU A 243 -20.46 -3.27 -4.33
N PRO A 244 -20.63 -4.52 -4.77
CA PRO A 244 -20.51 -5.78 -4.00
C PRO A 244 -19.06 -6.08 -3.58
N GLU A 245 -18.88 -6.87 -2.52
CA GLU A 245 -17.58 -7.15 -1.87
C GLU A 245 -16.48 -7.62 -2.86
N ASP A 246 -16.81 -8.41 -3.87
CA ASP A 246 -15.86 -8.87 -4.89
C ASP A 246 -15.74 -7.95 -6.11
N GLN A 247 -16.15 -6.68 -6.00
CA GLN A 247 -16.21 -5.79 -7.17
C GLN A 247 -14.88 -5.68 -7.93
N LEU A 248 -13.75 -5.53 -7.23
CA LEU A 248 -12.44 -5.44 -7.88
C LEU A 248 -12.10 -6.73 -8.63
N LEU A 249 -12.41 -7.88 -8.06
CA LEU A 249 -12.16 -9.17 -8.71
C LEU A 249 -13.09 -9.38 -9.94
N ARG A 250 -14.37 -9.04 -9.83
CA ARG A 250 -15.33 -9.15 -10.93
C ARG A 250 -15.00 -8.22 -12.10
N ARG A 251 -14.46 -7.04 -11.83
CA ARG A 251 -14.11 -6.05 -12.85
C ARG A 251 -12.75 -6.27 -13.51
N VAL A 252 -12.02 -7.34 -13.16
CA VAL A 252 -10.71 -7.66 -13.77
C VAL A 252 -10.82 -7.83 -15.29
N GLU A 253 -11.96 -8.27 -15.81
CA GLU A 253 -12.24 -8.37 -17.25
C GLU A 253 -11.97 -7.06 -18.01
N ARG A 254 -12.14 -5.89 -17.36
CA ARG A 254 -11.88 -4.57 -17.95
C ARG A 254 -10.41 -4.33 -18.25
N ILE A 255 -9.51 -5.01 -17.55
CA ILE A 255 -8.06 -4.84 -17.59
C ILE A 255 -7.31 -6.10 -18.03
N CYS A 256 -7.99 -7.16 -18.48
CA CYS A 256 -7.34 -8.39 -18.93
C CYS A 256 -6.36 -8.19 -20.09
N HIS A 257 -6.49 -7.11 -20.85
CA HIS A 257 -5.57 -6.74 -21.93
C HIS A 257 -4.30 -6.01 -21.41
N VAL A 258 -4.29 -5.54 -20.17
CA VAL A 258 -3.15 -4.87 -19.55
C VAL A 258 -2.22 -5.94 -18.97
N PRO A 259 -0.93 -5.97 -19.34
CA PRO A 259 0.03 -6.89 -18.75
C PRO A 259 0.14 -6.73 -17.24
N ALA A 260 0.17 -7.83 -16.50
CA ALA A 260 0.28 -7.77 -15.04
C ALA A 260 1.22 -8.83 -14.47
N THR A 261 2.01 -8.44 -13.48
CA THR A 261 2.78 -9.35 -12.62
C THR A 261 2.40 -9.18 -11.17
N ILE A 262 2.09 -10.28 -10.50
CA ILE A 262 1.71 -10.35 -9.09
C ILE A 262 2.87 -11.02 -8.34
N VAL A 263 3.42 -10.34 -7.34
CA VAL A 263 4.45 -10.89 -6.43
C VAL A 263 3.84 -11.08 -5.06
N GLN A 264 3.93 -12.28 -4.50
CA GLN A 264 3.24 -12.64 -3.26
C GLN A 264 4.13 -13.48 -2.34
N GLY A 265 4.25 -13.08 -1.08
CA GLY A 265 4.91 -13.90 -0.07
C GLY A 265 4.04 -15.09 0.36
N ARG A 266 4.66 -16.25 0.51
CA ARG A 266 3.96 -17.48 0.94
C ARG A 266 3.36 -17.35 2.33
N TYR A 267 4.03 -16.65 3.23
CA TYR A 267 3.68 -16.49 4.64
C TYR A 267 3.18 -15.08 4.95
N ASP A 268 2.56 -14.43 3.98
CA ASP A 268 1.97 -13.10 4.16
C ASP A 268 0.78 -13.17 5.13
N LEU A 269 0.96 -12.61 6.32
CA LEU A 269 -0.05 -12.60 7.39
C LEU A 269 -1.00 -11.40 7.26
N LEU A 270 -0.66 -10.37 6.48
CA LEU A 270 -1.53 -9.22 6.25
C LEU A 270 -2.47 -9.48 5.06
N CYS A 271 -1.90 -9.89 3.93
CA CYS A 271 -2.65 -10.17 2.70
C CYS A 271 -2.40 -11.62 2.27
N PRO A 272 -3.24 -12.56 2.69
CA PRO A 272 -2.97 -13.99 2.52
C PRO A 272 -2.91 -14.38 1.05
N PRO A 273 -2.02 -15.33 0.65
CA PRO A 273 -1.74 -15.66 -0.74
C PRO A 273 -2.95 -16.18 -1.53
N ILE A 274 -4.00 -16.59 -0.86
CA ILE A 274 -5.25 -17.02 -1.53
C ILE A 274 -5.84 -15.89 -2.38
N THR A 275 -5.77 -14.63 -1.93
CA THR A 275 -6.25 -13.47 -2.68
C THR A 275 -5.46 -13.26 -3.98
N ALA A 276 -4.13 -13.37 -3.92
CA ALA A 276 -3.27 -13.27 -5.09
C ALA A 276 -3.55 -14.39 -6.11
N ILE A 277 -3.78 -15.62 -5.63
CA ILE A 277 -4.16 -16.77 -6.47
C ILE A 277 -5.53 -16.54 -7.13
N GLN A 278 -6.51 -16.01 -6.39
CA GLN A 278 -7.83 -15.69 -6.95
C GLN A 278 -7.73 -14.62 -8.03
N LEU A 279 -6.98 -13.55 -7.78
CA LEU A 279 -6.75 -12.48 -8.76
C LEU A 279 -6.08 -13.02 -10.03
N HIS A 280 -5.01 -13.80 -9.87
CA HIS A 280 -4.31 -14.42 -11.00
C HIS A 280 -5.22 -15.33 -11.85
N ARG A 281 -6.07 -16.13 -11.20
CA ARG A 281 -7.04 -16.99 -11.90
C ARG A 281 -8.09 -16.19 -12.67
N ALA A 282 -8.51 -15.04 -12.14
CA ALA A 282 -9.46 -14.14 -12.80
C ALA A 282 -8.82 -13.28 -13.89
N TRP A 283 -7.49 -13.22 -13.97
CA TRP A 283 -6.74 -12.37 -14.90
C TRP A 283 -5.92 -13.22 -15.90
N PRO A 284 -6.50 -13.70 -16.98
CA PRO A 284 -5.76 -14.43 -18.01
C PRO A 284 -4.59 -13.61 -18.53
N GLY A 285 -3.42 -14.25 -18.63
CA GLY A 285 -2.18 -13.58 -19.08
C GLY A 285 -1.40 -12.85 -17.97
N SER A 286 -1.94 -12.70 -16.77
CA SER A 286 -1.13 -12.24 -15.63
C SER A 286 -0.06 -13.27 -15.25
N ARG A 287 1.05 -12.80 -14.68
CA ARG A 287 2.10 -13.65 -14.11
C ARG A 287 2.00 -13.64 -12.59
N LEU A 288 2.06 -14.80 -11.95
CA LEU A 288 2.11 -14.92 -10.49
C LEU A 288 3.46 -15.47 -10.05
N ILE A 289 4.13 -14.76 -9.15
CA ILE A 289 5.39 -15.16 -8.51
C ILE A 289 5.12 -15.32 -7.01
N ILE A 290 5.18 -16.57 -6.53
CA ILE A 290 5.11 -16.86 -5.09
C ILE A 290 6.54 -16.93 -4.56
N VAL A 291 6.85 -16.16 -3.53
CA VAL A 291 8.12 -16.19 -2.81
C VAL A 291 7.94 -17.05 -1.56
N ASP A 292 8.53 -18.25 -1.58
CA ASP A 292 8.23 -19.30 -0.61
C ASP A 292 8.82 -19.07 0.79
N ASP A 293 9.75 -18.14 0.96
CA ASP A 293 10.44 -17.81 2.21
C ASP A 293 10.20 -16.36 2.67
N ALA A 294 9.05 -15.78 2.31
CA ALA A 294 8.74 -14.38 2.63
C ALA A 294 7.31 -14.19 3.15
N GLY A 295 7.15 -13.13 3.93
CA GLY A 295 5.86 -12.58 4.37
C GLY A 295 5.36 -11.47 3.46
N HIS A 296 4.87 -10.36 4.06
CA HIS A 296 4.23 -9.26 3.36
C HIS A 296 5.21 -8.21 2.82
N SER A 297 6.29 -7.93 3.56
CA SER A 297 7.11 -6.75 3.31
C SER A 297 7.82 -6.77 1.96
N ALA A 298 7.71 -5.67 1.21
CA ALA A 298 8.46 -5.48 -0.04
C ALA A 298 9.99 -5.48 0.16
N THR A 299 10.47 -5.27 1.37
CA THR A 299 11.90 -5.25 1.71
C THR A 299 12.48 -6.62 2.03
N GLU A 300 11.65 -7.66 2.19
CA GLU A 300 12.14 -9.03 2.36
C GLU A 300 12.93 -9.48 1.12
N PRO A 301 14.09 -10.15 1.29
CA PRO A 301 15.03 -10.36 0.21
C PRO A 301 14.44 -10.99 -1.05
N GLY A 302 13.60 -12.02 -0.91
CA GLY A 302 12.96 -12.70 -2.03
C GLY A 302 11.93 -11.83 -2.75
N ILE A 303 11.08 -11.10 -2.00
CA ILE A 303 10.09 -10.18 -2.56
C ILE A 303 10.78 -9.02 -3.27
N ARG A 304 11.77 -8.41 -2.64
CA ARG A 304 12.57 -7.32 -3.20
C ARG A 304 13.21 -7.73 -4.52
N SER A 305 13.87 -8.89 -4.53
CA SER A 305 14.51 -9.44 -5.72
C SER A 305 13.50 -9.68 -6.85
N ALA A 306 12.35 -10.26 -6.56
CA ALA A 306 11.30 -10.48 -7.54
C ALA A 306 10.78 -9.16 -8.13
N LEU A 307 10.51 -8.16 -7.29
CA LEU A 307 10.01 -6.85 -7.72
C LEU A 307 11.01 -6.12 -8.61
N VAL A 308 12.30 -6.06 -8.21
CA VAL A 308 13.34 -5.42 -9.01
C VAL A 308 13.52 -6.15 -10.35
N THR A 309 13.53 -7.49 -10.34
CA THR A 309 13.64 -8.29 -11.57
C THR A 309 12.48 -7.99 -12.54
N VAL A 310 11.25 -7.93 -12.05
CA VAL A 310 10.08 -7.60 -12.89
C VAL A 310 10.23 -6.22 -13.53
N MET A 311 10.69 -5.22 -12.76
CA MET A 311 10.89 -3.88 -13.31
C MET A 311 12.06 -3.84 -14.31
N ASP A 312 13.14 -4.60 -14.09
CA ASP A 312 14.23 -4.74 -15.06
C ASP A 312 13.74 -5.38 -16.37
N GLU A 313 12.91 -6.43 -16.30
CA GLU A 313 12.29 -7.09 -17.46
C GLU A 313 11.42 -6.11 -18.27
N ILE A 314 10.58 -5.31 -17.60
CA ILE A 314 9.74 -4.29 -18.24
C ILE A 314 10.59 -3.24 -18.95
N ALA A 315 11.71 -2.83 -18.35
CA ALA A 315 12.62 -1.83 -18.93
C ALA A 315 13.34 -2.32 -20.20
N THR A 316 13.30 -3.60 -20.53
CA THR A 316 13.97 -4.19 -21.70
C THR A 316 13.00 -4.47 -22.87
N GLN A 317 11.71 -4.32 -22.66
CA GLN A 317 10.68 -4.46 -23.70
C GLN A 317 10.54 -3.17 -24.51
#